data_96cd5fca5c88d0f3ff20bca8af728958
#
_entry.id   96cd5fca5c88d0f3ff20bca8af728958
#
_cell.length_a   1.000
_cell.length_b   1.000
_cell.length_c   1.000
_cell.angle_alpha   90.00
_cell.angle_beta   90.00
_cell.angle_gamma   90.00
#
_symmetry.space_group_name_H-M   'P 1'
#
loop_
_entity.id
_entity.type
_entity.pdbx_description
1 polymer ?
#
loop_
_entity_poly.entity_id
_entity_poly.type
_entity_poly.pdbx_seq_one_letter_code
_entity_poly.pdbx_strand_id
1 'polypeptide(L)'
;VSENESLARMGVASFLTKIDPTLEEINDIKTAVSEAVTNSIIHGYRDKKGIVEIKCHLRETIIEKEDEILHISLITIIVRDDGTGIDDIEKAMEPMYTSKPENDRAGMGFAFMQLFMDTVDVWSKPYIGTSVTMTKELKRIEKKGNNGCNNAD
;
A
#
# COMPACT_ATOMS: atom_id res chain seq x y z
N VAL A 1 -17.15 -3.37 9.67
CA VAL A 1 -16.27 -3.18 8.50
C VAL A 1 -15.55 -1.84 8.61
N SER A 2 -16.25 -0.73 8.80
CA SER A 2 -15.66 0.61 8.78
C SER A 2 -14.63 0.88 9.90
N GLU A 3 -14.82 0.34 11.09
CA GLU A 3 -13.90 0.55 12.23
C GLU A 3 -12.54 -0.12 12.01
N ASN A 4 -12.52 -1.36 11.56
CA ASN A 4 -11.28 -2.09 11.29
C ASN A 4 -10.51 -1.50 10.10
N GLU A 5 -11.22 -1.07 9.07
CA GLU A 5 -10.64 -0.36 7.92
C GLU A 5 -10.03 0.98 8.37
N SER A 6 -10.72 1.73 9.23
CA SER A 6 -10.21 2.99 9.79
C SER A 6 -8.96 2.77 10.63
N LEU A 7 -8.94 1.72 11.46
CA LEU A 7 -7.77 1.35 12.27
C LEU A 7 -6.57 1.00 11.39
N ALA A 8 -6.78 0.23 10.33
CA ALA A 8 -5.74 -0.12 9.36
C ALA A 8 -5.13 1.13 8.71
N ARG A 9 -5.98 2.06 8.24
CA ARG A 9 -5.52 3.33 7.66
C ARG A 9 -4.74 4.19 8.63
N MET A 10 -5.18 4.27 9.89
CA MET A 10 -4.48 5.03 10.93
C MET A 10 -3.12 4.40 11.26
N GLY A 11 -3.05 3.09 11.39
CA GLY A 11 -1.80 2.37 11.66
C GLY A 11 -0.77 2.59 10.56
N VAL A 12 -1.18 2.47 9.29
CA VAL A 12 -0.30 2.71 8.14
C VAL A 12 0.10 4.18 8.05
N ALA A 13 -0.82 5.13 8.23
CA ALA A 13 -0.49 6.55 8.23
C ALA A 13 0.53 6.90 9.31
N SER A 14 0.37 6.36 10.52
CA SER A 14 1.35 6.53 11.62
C SER A 14 2.72 5.96 11.26
N PHE A 15 2.78 4.80 10.59
CA PHE A 15 4.04 4.22 10.12
C PHE A 15 4.75 5.14 9.11
N LEU A 16 3.98 5.75 8.20
CA LEU A 16 4.51 6.62 7.14
C LEU A 16 5.08 7.94 7.65
N THR A 17 4.72 8.41 8.84
CA THR A 17 5.27 9.67 9.40
C THR A 17 6.79 9.67 9.53
N LYS A 18 7.44 8.51 9.47
CA LYS A 18 8.90 8.36 9.55
C LYS A 18 9.65 8.91 8.33
N ILE A 19 8.96 9.07 7.18
CA ILE A 19 9.59 9.40 5.90
C ILE A 19 9.06 10.70 5.27
N ASP A 20 8.36 11.51 6.05
CA ASP A 20 7.81 12.80 5.63
C ASP A 20 7.07 12.74 4.26
N PRO A 21 6.05 11.91 4.10
CA PRO A 21 5.32 11.77 2.85
C PRO A 21 4.42 12.98 2.61
N THR A 22 4.13 13.27 1.34
CA THR A 22 3.10 14.25 0.98
C THR A 22 1.71 13.75 1.36
N LEU A 23 0.73 14.64 1.47
CA LEU A 23 -0.67 14.27 1.72
C LEU A 23 -1.23 13.36 0.62
N GLU A 24 -0.83 13.58 -0.62
CA GLU A 24 -1.22 12.75 -1.76
C GLU A 24 -0.69 11.32 -1.59
N GLU A 25 0.61 11.16 -1.33
CA GLU A 25 1.24 9.86 -1.08
C GLU A 25 0.60 9.11 0.09
N ILE A 26 0.29 9.81 1.19
CA ILE A 26 -0.43 9.22 2.32
C ILE A 26 -1.81 8.73 1.90
N ASN A 27 -2.56 9.54 1.15
CA ASN A 27 -3.92 9.21 0.74
C ASN A 27 -3.94 8.04 -0.25
N ASP A 28 -3.02 8.01 -1.20
CA ASP A 28 -2.85 6.89 -2.14
C ASP A 28 -2.63 5.57 -1.39
N ILE A 29 -1.64 5.54 -0.49
CA ILE A 29 -1.30 4.35 0.28
C ILE A 29 -2.46 3.93 1.19
N LYS A 30 -3.11 4.89 1.87
CA LYS A 30 -4.29 4.61 2.72
C LYS A 30 -5.44 4.02 1.92
N THR A 31 -5.67 4.51 0.70
CA THR A 31 -6.72 3.98 -0.17
C THR A 31 -6.41 2.56 -0.59
N ALA A 32 -5.19 2.29 -1.06
CA ALA A 32 -4.78 0.94 -1.42
C ALA A 32 -4.90 -0.06 -0.25
N VAL A 33 -4.50 0.34 0.96
CA VAL A 33 -4.66 -0.49 2.17
C VAL A 33 -6.12 -0.72 2.51
N SER A 34 -6.97 0.31 2.41
CA SER A 34 -8.41 0.18 2.63
C SER A 34 -9.04 -0.86 1.72
N GLU A 35 -8.70 -0.82 0.44
CA GLU A 35 -9.21 -1.79 -0.55
C GLU A 35 -8.75 -3.21 -0.22
N ALA A 36 -7.46 -3.40 0.11
CA ALA A 36 -6.94 -4.72 0.48
C ALA A 36 -7.62 -5.29 1.74
N VAL A 37 -7.80 -4.47 2.78
CA VAL A 37 -8.48 -4.88 4.02
C VAL A 37 -9.97 -5.18 3.77
N THR A 38 -10.64 -4.35 2.99
CA THR A 38 -12.05 -4.56 2.62
C THR A 38 -12.23 -5.87 1.86
N ASN A 39 -11.32 -6.17 0.91
CA ASN A 39 -11.34 -7.43 0.20
C ASN A 39 -11.18 -8.64 1.14
N SER A 40 -10.26 -8.57 2.10
CA SER A 40 -10.09 -9.64 3.11
C SER A 40 -11.36 -9.84 3.95
N ILE A 41 -12.03 -8.75 4.37
CA ILE A 41 -13.23 -8.83 5.20
C ILE A 41 -14.42 -9.37 4.39
N ILE A 42 -14.69 -8.80 3.21
CA ILE A 42 -15.89 -9.11 2.42
C ILE A 42 -15.74 -10.45 1.69
N HIS A 43 -14.61 -10.64 1.00
CA HIS A 43 -14.38 -11.81 0.15
C HIS A 43 -13.66 -12.94 0.88
N GLY A 44 -12.66 -12.59 1.70
CA GLY A 44 -11.90 -13.58 2.47
C GLY A 44 -12.75 -14.26 3.53
N TYR A 45 -13.36 -13.49 4.41
CA TYR A 45 -14.13 -14.03 5.55
C TYR A 45 -15.62 -14.13 5.32
N ARG A 46 -16.18 -13.51 4.27
CA ARG A 46 -17.63 -13.59 3.93
C ARG A 46 -18.53 -13.30 5.13
N ASP A 47 -18.28 -12.17 5.81
CA ASP A 47 -18.99 -11.73 7.02
C ASP A 47 -18.79 -12.61 8.27
N LYS A 48 -17.84 -13.55 8.24
CA LYS A 48 -17.39 -14.27 9.43
C LYS A 48 -16.29 -13.50 10.14
N LYS A 49 -16.07 -13.82 11.41
CA LYS A 49 -14.93 -13.29 12.16
C LYS A 49 -13.64 -13.94 11.67
N GLY A 50 -12.60 -13.13 11.50
CA GLY A 50 -11.27 -13.55 11.09
C GLY A 50 -10.22 -12.53 11.45
N ILE A 51 -8.96 -12.84 11.19
CA ILE A 51 -7.81 -11.97 11.47
C ILE A 51 -7.26 -11.48 10.14
N VAL A 52 -7.11 -10.16 10.01
CA VAL A 52 -6.37 -9.54 8.91
C VAL A 52 -5.04 -9.04 9.49
N GLU A 53 -3.94 -9.58 9.00
CA GLU A 53 -2.59 -9.17 9.37
C GLU A 53 -2.10 -8.11 8.39
N ILE A 54 -1.53 -7.00 8.91
CA ILE A 54 -0.92 -5.95 8.09
C ILE A 54 0.53 -5.81 8.54
N LYS A 55 1.46 -5.99 7.59
CA LYS A 55 2.89 -5.75 7.80
C LYS A 55 3.35 -4.59 6.95
N CYS A 56 4.09 -3.67 7.57
CA CYS A 56 4.70 -2.54 6.88
C CYS A 56 6.22 -2.62 7.02
N HIS A 57 6.91 -2.55 5.90
CA HIS A 57 8.38 -2.51 5.83
C HIS A 57 8.82 -1.23 5.13
N LEU A 58 9.85 -0.62 5.65
CA LEU A 58 10.50 0.54 5.06
C LEU A 58 11.96 0.20 4.79
N ARG A 59 12.41 0.48 3.56
CA ARG A 59 13.81 0.46 3.19
C ARG A 59 14.18 1.85 2.69
N GLU A 60 15.19 2.45 3.29
CA GLU A 60 15.73 3.73 2.87
C GLU A 60 17.07 3.55 2.20
N THR A 61 17.27 4.27 1.10
CA THR A 61 18.53 4.31 0.34
C THR A 61 18.88 5.77 0.10
N ILE A 62 20.13 6.13 0.37
CA ILE A 62 20.66 7.47 0.16
C ILE A 62 21.73 7.37 -0.93
N ILE A 63 21.59 8.17 -1.97
CA ILE A 63 22.54 8.26 -3.07
C ILE A 63 23.09 9.69 -3.11
N GLU A 64 24.36 9.82 -2.80
CA GLU A 64 25.06 11.11 -2.88
C GLU A 64 25.60 11.32 -4.29
N LYS A 65 25.28 12.48 -4.88
CA LYS A 65 25.85 13.01 -6.12
C LYS A 65 26.60 14.31 -5.81
N GLU A 66 27.23 14.88 -6.82
CA GLU A 66 28.07 16.08 -6.66
C GLU A 66 27.29 17.24 -6.05
N ASP A 67 26.10 17.55 -6.60
CA ASP A 67 25.30 18.72 -6.23
C ASP A 67 24.00 18.39 -5.47
N GLU A 68 23.69 17.11 -5.31
CA GLU A 68 22.43 16.68 -4.70
C GLU A 68 22.55 15.37 -3.91
N ILE A 69 21.64 15.18 -2.98
CA ILE A 69 21.44 13.92 -2.26
C ILE A 69 20.04 13.41 -2.62
N LEU A 70 19.97 12.18 -3.14
CA LEU A 70 18.72 11.52 -3.46
C LEU A 70 18.37 10.54 -2.34
N HIS A 71 17.24 10.77 -1.68
CA HIS A 71 16.66 9.87 -0.70
C HIS A 71 15.57 9.04 -1.38
N ILE A 72 15.66 7.73 -1.29
CA ILE A 72 14.70 6.78 -1.83
C ILE A 72 14.14 5.97 -0.67
N SER A 73 12.83 6.05 -0.46
CA SER A 73 12.09 5.28 0.54
C SER A 73 11.20 4.27 -0.15
N LEU A 74 11.55 2.99 -0.10
CA LEU A 74 10.72 1.89 -0.59
C LEU A 74 9.84 1.39 0.55
N ILE A 75 8.53 1.56 0.39
CA ILE A 75 7.51 1.09 1.31
C ILE A 75 6.96 -0.23 0.76
N THR A 76 6.91 -1.25 1.59
CA THR A 76 6.24 -2.52 1.28
C THR A 76 5.16 -2.76 2.32
N ILE A 77 3.92 -2.97 1.86
CA ILE A 77 2.77 -3.28 2.70
C ILE A 77 2.23 -4.63 2.30
N ILE A 78 2.07 -5.51 3.27
CA ILE A 78 1.51 -6.85 3.08
C ILE A 78 0.22 -6.92 3.89
N VAL A 79 -0.88 -7.23 3.21
CA VAL A 79 -2.19 -7.50 3.84
C VAL A 79 -2.50 -8.96 3.62
N ARG A 80 -2.67 -9.70 4.71
CA ARG A 80 -2.90 -11.15 4.70
C ARG A 80 -4.15 -11.51 5.47
N ASP A 81 -4.93 -12.43 4.92
CA ASP A 81 -6.02 -13.14 5.59
C ASP A 81 -5.87 -14.65 5.44
N ASP A 82 -6.48 -15.40 6.36
CA ASP A 82 -6.60 -16.85 6.32
C ASP A 82 -8.04 -17.25 5.94
N GLY A 83 -8.66 -16.51 5.02
CA GLY A 83 -10.03 -16.69 4.57
C GLY A 83 -10.19 -17.76 3.50
N THR A 84 -11.23 -17.60 2.68
CA THR A 84 -11.60 -18.60 1.66
C THR A 84 -10.60 -18.68 0.50
N GLY A 85 -9.74 -17.67 0.32
CA GLY A 85 -8.88 -17.53 -0.84
C GLY A 85 -9.65 -17.12 -2.11
N ILE A 86 -8.89 -17.00 -3.20
CA ILE A 86 -9.37 -16.61 -4.53
C ILE A 86 -9.12 -17.80 -5.47
N ASP A 87 -10.15 -18.23 -6.18
CA ASP A 87 -10.07 -19.37 -7.10
C ASP A 87 -9.34 -18.99 -8.40
N ASP A 88 -9.59 -17.78 -8.91
CA ASP A 88 -9.03 -17.26 -10.16
C ASP A 88 -8.52 -15.83 -9.92
N ILE A 89 -7.21 -15.71 -9.69
CA ILE A 89 -6.56 -14.43 -9.37
C ILE A 89 -6.58 -13.50 -10.59
N GLU A 90 -6.33 -14.02 -11.80
CA GLU A 90 -6.28 -13.21 -13.02
C GLU A 90 -7.62 -12.53 -13.24
N LYS A 91 -8.70 -13.29 -13.13
CA LYS A 91 -10.05 -12.76 -13.23
C LYS A 91 -10.42 -11.80 -12.11
N ALA A 92 -9.99 -12.07 -10.88
CA ALA A 92 -10.24 -11.18 -9.74
C ALA A 92 -9.53 -9.83 -9.86
N MET A 93 -8.42 -9.77 -10.61
CA MET A 93 -7.67 -8.53 -10.86
C MET A 93 -8.20 -7.76 -12.08
N GLU A 94 -9.11 -8.31 -12.87
CA GLU A 94 -9.75 -7.59 -13.97
C GLU A 94 -10.59 -6.42 -13.42
N PRO A 95 -10.52 -5.21 -14.04
CA PRO A 95 -11.39 -4.11 -13.67
C PRO A 95 -12.87 -4.49 -13.77
N MET A 96 -13.69 -4.04 -12.82
CA MET A 96 -15.13 -4.30 -12.75
C MET A 96 -15.52 -5.75 -12.42
N TYR A 97 -14.55 -6.65 -12.17
CA TYR A 97 -14.87 -8.00 -11.70
C TYR A 97 -15.15 -7.99 -10.20
N THR A 98 -16.25 -8.61 -9.79
CA THR A 98 -16.58 -8.89 -8.40
C THR A 98 -17.32 -10.21 -8.26
N SER A 99 -16.97 -10.99 -7.24
CA SER A 99 -17.67 -12.22 -6.87
C SER A 99 -18.97 -11.97 -6.08
N LYS A 100 -19.17 -10.73 -5.60
CA LYS A 100 -20.34 -10.30 -4.81
C LYS A 100 -20.82 -8.91 -5.24
N PRO A 101 -21.55 -8.77 -6.36
CA PRO A 101 -21.96 -7.47 -6.90
C PRO A 101 -22.81 -6.62 -5.94
N GLU A 102 -23.50 -7.24 -5.00
CA GLU A 102 -24.42 -6.56 -4.09
C GLU A 102 -23.72 -5.80 -2.95
N ASN A 103 -22.47 -6.18 -2.62
CA ASN A 103 -21.71 -5.63 -1.49
C ASN A 103 -20.40 -4.93 -1.89
N ASP A 104 -20.05 -4.95 -3.18
CA ASP A 104 -18.80 -4.43 -3.64
C ASP A 104 -18.97 -3.09 -4.35
N ARG A 105 -18.05 -2.16 -4.11
CA ARG A 105 -17.97 -0.88 -4.79
C ARG A 105 -17.49 -1.08 -6.24
N ALA A 106 -18.30 -1.76 -7.04
CA ALA A 106 -18.11 -1.95 -8.47
C ALA A 106 -16.88 -2.79 -8.91
N GLY A 107 -16.33 -3.68 -8.07
CA GLY A 107 -15.22 -4.55 -8.45
C GLY A 107 -13.91 -3.80 -8.79
N MET A 108 -13.69 -2.65 -8.16
CA MET A 108 -12.57 -1.76 -8.48
C MET A 108 -11.39 -1.87 -7.48
N GLY A 109 -11.49 -2.72 -6.45
CA GLY A 109 -10.52 -2.78 -5.36
C GLY A 109 -9.07 -3.01 -5.83
N PHE A 110 -8.84 -4.03 -6.66
CA PHE A 110 -7.51 -4.28 -7.23
C PHE A 110 -7.07 -3.19 -8.21
N ALA A 111 -7.99 -2.64 -8.99
CA ALA A 111 -7.69 -1.54 -9.91
C ALA A 111 -7.24 -0.28 -9.15
N PHE A 112 -7.87 0.04 -8.01
CA PHE A 112 -7.41 1.15 -7.16
C PHE A 112 -6.04 0.87 -6.53
N MET A 113 -5.80 -0.36 -6.04
CA MET A 113 -4.47 -0.71 -5.55
C MET A 113 -3.39 -0.52 -6.63
N GLN A 114 -3.64 -0.98 -7.86
CA GLN A 114 -2.72 -0.82 -8.99
C GLN A 114 -2.55 0.63 -9.44
N LEU A 115 -3.58 1.48 -9.26
CA LEU A 115 -3.51 2.90 -9.60
C LEU A 115 -2.62 3.67 -8.62
N PHE A 116 -2.68 3.34 -7.33
CA PHE A 116 -2.04 4.11 -6.26
C PHE A 116 -0.69 3.56 -5.82
N MET A 117 -0.40 2.28 -6.11
CA MET A 117 0.87 1.64 -5.75
C MET A 117 1.70 1.33 -6.99
N ASP A 118 3.02 1.24 -6.83
CA ASP A 118 3.92 0.95 -7.96
C ASP A 118 3.85 -0.53 -8.37
N THR A 119 3.67 -1.43 -7.40
CA THR A 119 3.42 -2.86 -7.65
C THR A 119 2.32 -3.40 -6.76
N VAL A 120 1.57 -4.35 -7.27
CA VAL A 120 0.57 -5.13 -6.53
C VAL A 120 0.72 -6.58 -6.92
N ASP A 121 1.20 -7.40 -5.99
CA ASP A 121 1.35 -8.83 -6.16
C ASP A 121 0.33 -9.56 -5.27
N VAL A 122 -0.41 -10.49 -5.86
CA VAL A 122 -1.44 -11.27 -5.16
C VAL A 122 -1.06 -12.73 -5.15
N TRP A 123 -0.91 -13.28 -3.96
CA TRP A 123 -0.85 -14.72 -3.74
C TRP A 123 -2.14 -15.16 -3.07
N SER A 124 -2.77 -16.20 -3.58
CA SER A 124 -3.94 -16.78 -2.95
C SER A 124 -4.04 -18.27 -3.23
N LYS A 125 -4.65 -18.98 -2.30
CA LYS A 125 -4.97 -20.40 -2.46
C LYS A 125 -6.34 -20.68 -1.85
N PRO A 126 -7.24 -21.36 -2.57
CA PRO A 126 -8.56 -21.73 -2.08
C PRO A 126 -8.47 -22.42 -0.70
N TYR A 127 -9.32 -21.99 0.23
CA TYR A 127 -9.40 -22.47 1.61
C TYR A 127 -8.17 -22.26 2.48
N ILE A 128 -7.17 -21.50 2.02
CA ILE A 128 -5.96 -21.16 2.80
C ILE A 128 -5.93 -19.67 3.11
N GLY A 129 -6.34 -18.82 2.17
CA GLY A 129 -6.37 -17.37 2.35
C GLY A 129 -5.70 -16.62 1.22
N THR A 130 -5.53 -15.31 1.43
CA THR A 130 -4.96 -14.38 0.45
C THR A 130 -3.89 -13.53 1.11
N SER A 131 -2.85 -13.21 0.35
CA SER A 131 -1.81 -12.25 0.70
C SER A 131 -1.62 -11.27 -0.45
N VAL A 132 -1.86 -9.99 -0.19
CA VAL A 132 -1.64 -8.89 -1.13
C VAL A 132 -0.39 -8.14 -0.69
N THR A 133 0.62 -8.10 -1.55
CA THR A 133 1.86 -7.35 -1.33
C THR A 133 1.87 -6.14 -2.26
N MET A 134 1.99 -4.96 -1.67
CA MET A 134 1.99 -3.69 -2.40
C MET A 134 3.28 -2.93 -2.11
N THR A 135 3.88 -2.32 -3.14
CA THR A 135 5.06 -1.46 -2.95
C THR A 135 4.81 -0.07 -3.50
N LYS A 136 5.45 0.92 -2.87
CA LYS A 136 5.51 2.30 -3.35
C LYS A 136 6.88 2.88 -3.04
N GLU A 137 7.50 3.51 -4.04
CA GLU A 137 8.79 4.18 -3.92
C GLU A 137 8.58 5.69 -3.86
N LEU A 138 9.08 6.33 -2.80
CA LEU A 138 9.05 7.77 -2.64
C LEU A 138 10.46 8.31 -2.81
N LYS A 139 10.60 9.37 -3.62
CA LYS A 139 11.89 10.03 -3.90
C LYS A 139 11.88 11.46 -3.41
N ARG A 140 12.96 11.85 -2.73
CA ARG A 140 13.23 13.23 -2.30
C ARG A 140 14.61 13.60 -2.74
N ILE A 141 14.75 14.82 -3.26
CA ILE A 141 16.04 15.38 -3.68
C ILE A 141 16.36 16.55 -2.77
N GLU A 142 17.48 16.46 -2.09
CA GLU A 142 18.07 17.55 -1.31
C GLU A 142 19.25 18.14 -2.09
N LYS A 143 19.21 19.45 -2.38
CA LYS A 143 20.33 20.13 -3.02
C LYS A 143 21.42 20.42 -1.99
N LYS A 144 22.66 20.02 -2.28
CA LYS A 144 23.82 20.42 -1.49
C LYS A 144 23.97 21.93 -1.64
N GLY A 145 23.84 22.67 -0.53
CA GLY A 145 24.03 24.12 -0.54
C GLY A 145 25.42 24.46 -1.06
N ASN A 146 25.51 25.36 -2.04
CA ASN A 146 26.78 26.03 -2.38
C ASN A 146 27.25 26.80 -1.14
N ASN A 147 28.12 26.22 -0.35
CA ASN A 147 28.97 26.98 0.59
C ASN A 147 29.97 27.79 -0.25
N GLY A 148 29.46 28.79 -0.99
CA GLY A 148 30.28 29.83 -1.54
C GLY A 148 30.93 30.57 -0.37
N CYS A 149 32.19 30.31 -0.16
CA CYS A 149 33.05 31.20 0.63
C CYS A 149 32.94 32.61 0.06
N ASN A 150 32.10 33.44 0.66
CA ASN A 150 32.28 34.88 0.56
C ASN A 150 33.51 35.24 1.42
N ASN A 151 34.68 35.02 0.87
CA ASN A 151 35.85 35.80 1.27
C ASN A 151 35.66 37.17 0.63
N ALA A 152 35.06 38.08 1.37
CA ALA A 152 35.16 39.49 1.10
C ALA A 152 36.46 40.00 1.80
N ASP A 153 37.41 40.38 0.97
CA ASP A 153 38.53 41.22 1.36
C ASP A 153 38.03 42.62 1.80
#